data_c59bfde1d33b150513804e8801567265
#
_entry.id   c59bfde1d33b150513804e8801567265
#
_cell.length_a   1.000
_cell.length_b   1.000
_cell.length_c   1.000
_cell.angle_alpha   90.00
_cell.angle_beta   90.00
_cell.angle_gamma   90.00
#
_symmetry.space_group_name_H-M   'P 1'
#
loop_
_entity.id
_entity.type
_entity.pdbx_description
1 polymer ?
#
loop_
_entity_poly.entity_id
_entity_poly.type
_entity_poly.pdbx_seq_one_letter_code
_entity_poly.pdbx_strand_id
1 'polypeptide(L)'
;MSAPVENLVKFINSRKKTRLLVKKGMENIALKLEDITLFYTENKVVYVIDRFSKKYISDKTLIELEEELDENTFFRANRQYIININYIKGFKPFEKVKLTVDLNIPEINHSITISQETAPAFRKWMFDA
;
A
#
# COMPACT_ATOMS: atom_id res chain seq x y z
N MET A 1 21.10 29.10 -9.72
CA MET A 1 20.97 27.79 -9.08
C MET A 1 19.62 27.17 -9.37
N SER A 2 19.62 26.19 -10.24
CA SER A 2 18.38 25.51 -10.68
C SER A 2 17.94 24.40 -9.74
N ALA A 3 18.88 23.75 -9.05
CA ALA A 3 18.57 22.59 -8.21
C ALA A 3 17.50 22.85 -7.13
N PRO A 4 17.53 23.95 -6.39
CA PRO A 4 16.47 24.20 -5.41
C PRO A 4 15.08 24.33 -6.00
N VAL A 5 14.98 24.90 -7.19
CA VAL A 5 13.70 25.06 -7.88
C VAL A 5 13.18 23.70 -8.35
N GLU A 6 14.04 22.88 -8.92
CA GLU A 6 13.67 21.52 -9.36
C GLU A 6 13.21 20.64 -8.20
N ASN A 7 13.92 20.71 -7.09
CA ASN A 7 13.56 19.96 -5.90
C ASN A 7 12.21 20.41 -5.33
N LEU A 8 11.95 21.71 -5.37
CA LEU A 8 10.69 22.26 -4.92
C LEU A 8 9.53 21.79 -5.79
N VAL A 9 9.71 21.74 -7.11
CA VAL A 9 8.69 21.28 -8.04
C VAL A 9 8.37 19.80 -7.79
N LYS A 10 9.40 18.96 -7.63
CA LYS A 10 9.20 17.55 -7.32
C LYS A 10 8.46 17.35 -6.01
N PHE A 11 8.83 18.11 -4.99
CA PHE A 11 8.20 18.05 -3.68
C PHE A 11 6.72 18.45 -3.76
N ILE A 12 6.43 19.54 -4.46
CA ILE A 12 5.05 20.00 -4.65
C ILE A 12 4.22 18.96 -5.41
N ASN A 13 4.78 18.39 -6.47
CA ASN A 13 4.08 17.39 -7.28
C ASN A 13 3.77 16.13 -6.50
N SER A 14 4.71 15.62 -5.68
CA SER A 14 4.47 14.44 -4.89
C SER A 14 3.42 14.69 -3.79
N ARG A 15 3.35 15.91 -3.26
CA ARG A 15 2.37 16.28 -2.24
C ARG A 15 0.97 16.48 -2.80
N LYS A 16 0.84 16.73 -4.09
CA LYS A 16 -0.46 16.96 -4.73
C LYS A 16 -1.29 15.68 -4.85
N LYS A 17 -0.64 14.54 -4.88
CA LYS A 17 -1.35 13.28 -5.13
C LYS A 17 -1.95 12.76 -3.83
N THR A 18 -3.22 13.01 -3.64
CA THR A 18 -3.97 12.59 -2.47
C THR A 18 -5.06 11.56 -2.79
N ARG A 19 -5.27 11.30 -4.06
CA ARG A 19 -6.32 10.39 -4.52
C ARG A 19 -5.80 9.45 -5.60
N LEU A 20 -6.45 8.29 -5.69
CA LEU A 20 -6.18 7.31 -6.73
C LEU A 20 -7.49 7.03 -7.47
N LEU A 21 -7.44 7.05 -8.80
CA LEU A 21 -8.59 6.70 -9.61
C LEU A 21 -8.70 5.18 -9.68
N VAL A 22 -9.84 4.67 -9.25
CA VAL A 22 -10.14 3.24 -9.23
C VAL A 22 -11.52 3.02 -9.85
N LYS A 23 -11.86 1.76 -10.11
CA LYS A 23 -13.13 1.39 -10.73
C LYS A 23 -13.96 0.52 -9.83
N LYS A 24 -15.26 0.75 -9.84
CA LYS A 24 -16.25 -0.13 -9.24
C LYS A 24 -17.41 -0.27 -10.21
N GLY A 25 -17.53 -1.46 -10.83
CA GLY A 25 -18.45 -1.63 -11.93
C GLY A 25 -18.10 -0.71 -13.08
N MET A 26 -19.04 0.11 -13.52
CA MET A 26 -18.84 1.07 -14.60
C MET A 26 -18.37 2.44 -14.11
N GLU A 27 -18.24 2.63 -12.81
CA GLU A 27 -17.90 3.92 -12.24
C GLU A 27 -16.41 4.07 -12.03
N ASN A 28 -15.91 5.27 -12.31
CA ASN A 28 -14.58 5.70 -11.93
C ASN A 28 -14.68 6.47 -10.62
N ILE A 29 -13.94 6.06 -9.63
CA ILE A 29 -14.01 6.64 -8.29
C ILE A 29 -12.65 7.19 -7.90
N ALA A 30 -12.62 8.45 -7.46
CA ALA A 30 -11.41 9.08 -6.94
C ALA A 30 -11.32 8.77 -5.44
N LEU A 31 -10.62 7.69 -5.12
CA LEU A 31 -10.50 7.21 -3.74
C LEU A 31 -9.36 7.93 -3.04
N LYS A 32 -9.62 8.41 -1.83
CA LYS A 32 -8.55 9.03 -1.02
C LYS A 32 -7.50 8.00 -0.65
N LEU A 33 -6.24 8.31 -0.85
CA LEU A 33 -5.15 7.39 -0.51
C LEU A 33 -5.16 7.03 0.98
N GLU A 34 -5.52 7.97 1.84
CA GLU A 34 -5.60 7.72 3.28
C GLU A 34 -6.68 6.71 3.66
N ASP A 35 -7.67 6.48 2.78
CA ASP A 35 -8.74 5.52 3.01
C ASP A 35 -8.41 4.13 2.45
N ILE A 36 -7.29 3.96 1.78
CA ILE A 36 -6.90 2.69 1.19
C ILE A 36 -6.12 1.87 2.21
N THR A 37 -6.60 0.67 2.51
CA THR A 37 -5.97 -0.21 3.49
C THR A 37 -4.90 -1.09 2.87
N LEU A 38 -5.20 -1.63 1.68
CA LEU A 38 -4.25 -2.48 0.98
C LEU A 38 -4.59 -2.56 -0.51
N PHE A 39 -3.59 -2.96 -1.26
CA PHE A 39 -3.73 -3.38 -2.66
C PHE A 39 -3.31 -4.83 -2.74
N TYR A 40 -4.01 -5.62 -3.56
CA TYR A 40 -3.56 -6.98 -3.81
C TYR A 40 -3.87 -7.39 -5.23
N THR A 41 -3.10 -8.37 -5.72
CA THR A 41 -3.31 -8.90 -7.05
C THR A 41 -3.79 -10.35 -6.97
N GLU A 42 -4.76 -10.67 -7.81
CA GLU A 42 -5.30 -12.02 -7.94
C GLU A 42 -5.75 -12.19 -9.37
N ASN A 43 -5.34 -13.28 -10.01
CA ASN A 43 -5.68 -13.54 -11.41
C ASN A 43 -5.35 -12.38 -12.35
N LYS A 44 -4.19 -11.75 -12.13
CA LYS A 44 -3.68 -10.62 -12.92
C LYS A 44 -4.50 -9.34 -12.79
N VAL A 45 -5.42 -9.28 -11.87
CA VAL A 45 -6.21 -8.08 -11.56
C VAL A 45 -5.70 -7.49 -10.26
N VAL A 46 -5.55 -6.17 -10.21
CA VAL A 46 -5.16 -5.47 -8.99
C VAL A 46 -6.42 -4.91 -8.33
N TYR A 47 -6.63 -5.32 -7.09
CA TYR A 47 -7.76 -4.88 -6.27
C TYR A 47 -7.30 -3.91 -5.20
N VAL A 48 -8.20 -3.00 -4.85
CA VAL A 48 -7.97 -1.98 -3.83
C VAL A 48 -9.06 -2.15 -2.78
N ILE A 49 -8.66 -2.22 -1.52
CA ILE A 49 -9.61 -2.35 -0.40
C ILE A 49 -9.57 -1.06 0.42
N ASP A 50 -10.72 -0.44 0.65
CA ASP A 50 -10.80 0.76 1.48
C ASP A 50 -11.01 0.40 2.96
N ARG A 51 -11.06 1.42 3.81
CA ARG A 51 -11.19 1.23 5.26
C ARG A 51 -12.54 0.65 5.68
N PHE A 52 -13.52 0.63 4.77
CA PHE A 52 -14.83 0.01 5.00
C PHE A 52 -14.92 -1.38 4.39
N SER A 53 -13.79 -1.94 3.97
CA SER A 53 -13.68 -3.25 3.31
C SER A 53 -14.35 -3.30 1.94
N LYS A 54 -14.61 -2.16 1.33
CA LYS A 54 -15.11 -2.11 -0.05
C LYS A 54 -13.97 -2.39 -1.03
N LYS A 55 -14.30 -3.08 -2.10
CA LYS A 55 -13.35 -3.56 -3.09
C LYS A 55 -13.51 -2.81 -4.40
N TYR A 56 -12.39 -2.36 -4.93
CA TYR A 56 -12.31 -1.64 -6.20
C TYR A 56 -11.24 -2.28 -7.08
N ILE A 57 -11.22 -1.93 -8.35
CA ILE A 57 -10.23 -2.42 -9.30
C ILE A 57 -9.34 -1.26 -9.74
N SER A 58 -8.03 -1.50 -9.77
CA SER A 58 -7.05 -0.55 -10.28
C SER A 58 -6.58 -0.99 -11.67
N ASP A 59 -6.42 -0.02 -12.57
CA ASP A 59 -5.80 -0.26 -13.88
C ASP A 59 -4.28 -0.34 -13.80
N LYS A 60 -3.71 0.04 -12.66
CA LYS A 60 -2.26 0.04 -12.45
C LYS A 60 -1.81 -1.29 -11.86
N THR A 61 -0.60 -1.69 -12.23
CA THR A 61 0.03 -2.88 -11.62
C THR A 61 0.57 -2.54 -10.25
N LEU A 62 0.87 -3.57 -9.43
CA LEU A 62 1.49 -3.35 -8.13
C LEU A 62 2.86 -2.67 -8.26
N ILE A 63 3.61 -2.98 -9.31
CA ILE A 63 4.91 -2.34 -9.55
C ILE A 63 4.73 -0.84 -9.80
N GLU A 64 3.78 -0.47 -10.65
CA GLU A 64 3.47 0.94 -10.91
C GLU A 64 3.01 1.66 -9.65
N LEU A 65 2.15 1.02 -8.86
CA LEU A 65 1.66 1.59 -7.60
C LEU A 65 2.79 1.76 -6.59
N GLU A 66 3.69 0.80 -6.51
CA GLU A 66 4.85 0.89 -5.61
C GLU A 66 5.70 2.11 -5.92
N GLU A 67 5.86 2.43 -7.20
CA GLU A 67 6.64 3.59 -7.64
C GLU A 67 5.93 4.92 -7.35
N GLU A 68 4.60 4.94 -7.41
CA GLU A 68 3.81 6.16 -7.24
C GLU A 68 3.44 6.48 -5.80
N LEU A 69 3.23 5.45 -4.98
CA LEU A 69 2.75 5.63 -3.62
C LEU A 69 3.86 6.13 -2.70
N ASP A 70 3.45 6.87 -1.68
CA ASP A 70 4.36 7.33 -0.64
C ASP A 70 4.93 6.13 0.11
N GLU A 71 6.24 5.95 0.03
CA GLU A 71 6.93 4.83 0.64
C GLU A 71 6.89 4.84 2.17
N ASN A 72 6.60 5.99 2.77
CA ASN A 72 6.45 6.07 4.23
C ASN A 72 5.09 5.54 4.68
N THR A 73 4.11 5.55 3.81
CA THR A 73 2.73 5.14 4.11
C THR A 73 2.45 3.73 3.63
N PHE A 74 2.97 3.37 2.46
CA PHE A 74 2.68 2.08 1.82
C PHE A 74 3.93 1.23 1.68
N PHE A 75 3.80 -0.04 1.97
CA PHE A 75 4.90 -0.99 1.90
C PHE A 75 4.53 -2.18 1.02
N ARG A 76 5.42 -2.56 0.11
CA ARG A 76 5.28 -3.77 -0.70
C ARG A 76 5.62 -4.98 0.17
N ALA A 77 4.59 -5.63 0.71
CA ALA A 77 4.78 -6.73 1.65
C ALA A 77 5.35 -7.98 0.97
N ASN A 78 4.86 -8.28 -0.21
CA ASN A 78 5.29 -9.42 -1.01
C ASN A 78 4.84 -9.20 -2.46
N ARG A 79 4.91 -10.23 -3.30
CA ARG A 79 4.51 -10.11 -4.70
C ARG A 79 3.03 -9.78 -4.89
N GLN A 80 2.21 -10.09 -3.90
CA GLN A 80 0.77 -10.00 -4.00
C GLN A 80 0.17 -8.80 -3.29
N TYR A 81 0.86 -8.20 -2.32
CA TYR A 81 0.30 -7.19 -1.43
C TYR A 81 1.13 -5.93 -1.29
N ILE A 82 0.43 -4.78 -1.27
CA ILE A 82 0.94 -3.51 -0.76
C ILE A 82 0.02 -3.11 0.40
N ILE A 83 0.57 -2.71 1.53
CA ILE A 83 -0.20 -2.44 2.75
C ILE A 83 0.04 -1.01 3.25
N ASN A 84 -0.99 -0.43 3.85
CA ASN A 84 -0.94 0.92 4.42
C ASN A 84 -0.64 0.83 5.92
N ILE A 85 0.40 1.55 6.36
CA ILE A 85 0.85 1.53 7.74
C ILE A 85 -0.25 1.94 8.74
N ASN A 86 -1.15 2.82 8.34
CA ASN A 86 -2.20 3.34 9.22
C ASN A 86 -3.24 2.28 9.61
N TYR A 87 -3.26 1.17 8.90
CA TYR A 87 -4.22 0.09 9.15
C TYR A 87 -3.57 -1.19 9.65
N ILE A 88 -2.29 -1.14 9.96
CA ILE A 88 -1.58 -2.28 10.55
C ILE A 88 -1.82 -2.27 12.04
N LYS A 89 -2.47 -3.31 12.55
CA LYS A 89 -2.67 -3.51 13.98
C LYS A 89 -1.38 -3.99 14.64
N GLY A 90 -0.65 -4.87 13.95
CA GLY A 90 0.57 -5.43 14.48
C GLY A 90 1.11 -6.51 13.57
N PHE A 91 2.20 -7.13 13.97
CA PHE A 91 2.78 -8.25 13.26
C PHE A 91 3.42 -9.19 14.27
N LYS A 92 3.55 -10.46 13.88
CA LYS A 92 4.11 -11.50 14.76
C LYS A 92 4.92 -12.50 13.94
N PRO A 93 5.83 -13.23 14.59
CA PRO A 93 6.56 -14.29 13.91
C PRO A 93 5.61 -15.33 13.34
N PHE A 94 5.95 -15.80 12.15
CA PHE A 94 5.23 -16.86 11.47
C PHE A 94 6.23 -17.86 10.92
N GLU A 95 6.07 -19.13 11.26
CA GLU A 95 7.09 -20.13 11.05
C GLU A 95 8.38 -19.63 11.73
N LYS A 96 9.56 -19.92 11.27
CA LYS A 96 10.78 -19.55 12.01
C LYS A 96 11.23 -18.11 11.76
N VAL A 97 11.13 -17.65 10.52
CA VAL A 97 11.80 -16.42 10.08
C VAL A 97 10.90 -15.46 9.33
N LYS A 98 9.67 -15.87 9.11
CA LYS A 98 8.68 -15.05 8.44
C LYS A 98 7.88 -14.24 9.45
N LEU A 99 7.17 -13.24 8.95
CA LEU A 99 6.24 -12.47 9.76
C LEU A 99 4.85 -12.58 9.15
N THR A 100 3.83 -12.53 9.98
CA THR A 100 2.46 -12.34 9.52
C THR A 100 1.96 -11.00 10.04
N VAL A 101 1.27 -10.26 9.20
CA VAL A 101 0.79 -8.91 9.50
C VAL A 101 -0.71 -8.96 9.77
N ASP A 102 -1.10 -8.36 10.88
CA ASP A 102 -2.51 -8.22 11.27
C ASP A 102 -2.98 -6.82 10.91
N LEU A 103 -4.10 -6.73 10.21
CA LEU A 103 -4.68 -5.46 9.80
C LEU A 103 -5.88 -5.10 10.67
N ASN A 104 -6.03 -3.81 10.91
CA ASN A 104 -7.11 -3.26 11.72
C ASN A 104 -8.22 -2.71 10.85
N ILE A 105 -8.89 -3.61 10.14
CA ILE A 105 -10.05 -3.28 9.30
C ILE A 105 -11.09 -4.39 9.43
N PRO A 106 -12.40 -4.06 9.29
CA PRO A 106 -13.44 -5.07 9.42
C PRO A 106 -13.47 -6.05 8.25
N GLU A 107 -13.87 -7.27 8.53
CA GLU A 107 -14.19 -8.31 7.53
C GLU A 107 -13.09 -8.62 6.53
N ILE A 108 -11.83 -8.55 6.94
CA ILE A 108 -10.73 -8.86 6.04
C ILE A 108 -10.31 -10.32 6.22
N ASN A 109 -10.24 -11.04 5.10
CA ASN A 109 -9.80 -12.43 5.05
C ASN A 109 -8.48 -12.58 4.31
N HIS A 110 -7.60 -11.60 4.46
CA HIS A 110 -6.29 -11.64 3.80
C HIS A 110 -5.21 -11.98 4.82
N SER A 111 -4.44 -13.00 4.51
CA SER A 111 -3.27 -13.39 5.30
C SER A 111 -2.05 -12.81 4.61
N ILE A 112 -1.39 -11.87 5.25
CA ILE A 112 -0.25 -11.17 4.66
C ILE A 112 1.03 -11.65 5.33
N THR A 113 1.87 -12.32 4.55
CA THR A 113 3.12 -12.90 5.02
C THR A 113 4.30 -12.10 4.49
N ILE A 114 5.23 -11.77 5.36
CA ILE A 114 6.51 -11.12 5.02
C ILE A 114 7.59 -12.20 5.05
N SER A 115 8.31 -12.34 3.94
CA SER A 115 9.39 -13.33 3.85
C SER A 115 10.56 -12.96 4.75
N GLN A 116 11.44 -13.94 5.02
CA GLN A 116 12.67 -13.73 5.75
C GLN A 116 13.52 -12.60 5.16
N GLU A 117 13.57 -12.54 3.84
CA GLU A 117 14.40 -11.56 3.14
C GLU A 117 13.85 -10.14 3.28
N THR A 118 12.54 -9.99 3.33
CA THR A 118 11.87 -8.70 3.41
C THR A 118 11.65 -8.24 4.86
N ALA A 119 11.68 -9.15 5.82
CA ALA A 119 11.39 -8.84 7.22
C ALA A 119 12.24 -7.71 7.79
N PRO A 120 13.57 -7.63 7.54
CA PRO A 120 14.35 -6.51 8.06
C PRO A 120 13.89 -5.16 7.55
N ALA A 121 13.58 -5.05 6.26
CA ALA A 121 13.07 -3.81 5.67
C ALA A 121 11.71 -3.44 6.24
N PHE A 122 10.84 -4.43 6.45
CA PHE A 122 9.51 -4.22 7.04
C PHE A 122 9.64 -3.70 8.48
N ARG A 123 10.49 -4.29 9.29
CA ARG A 123 10.70 -3.86 10.68
C ARG A 123 11.21 -2.42 10.72
N LYS A 124 12.18 -2.09 9.87
CA LYS A 124 12.72 -0.74 9.80
C LYS A 124 11.64 0.25 9.41
N TRP A 125 10.85 -0.09 8.40
CA TRP A 125 9.74 0.76 7.95
C TRP A 125 8.74 1.01 9.07
N MET A 126 8.38 -0.02 9.84
CA MET A 126 7.46 0.11 10.96
C MET A 126 8.03 0.98 12.09
N PHE A 127 9.32 0.85 12.38
CA PHE A 127 9.96 1.64 13.43
C PHE A 127 10.17 3.10 13.04
N ASP A 128 10.40 3.38 11.76
CA ASP A 128 10.65 4.72 11.28
C ASP A 128 9.36 5.52 11.04
N ALA A 129 8.25 4.88 11.16
CA ALA A 129 6.94 5.47 10.87
C ALA A 129 6.44 6.41 11.97
#